data_dd74cc3c538d284053efa7160f5d6153
#
_entry.id   dd74cc3c538d284053efa7160f5d6153
#
_cell.length_a   1.000
_cell.length_b   1.000
_cell.length_c   1.000
_cell.angle_alpha   90.00
_cell.angle_beta   90.00
_cell.angle_gamma   90.00
#
_symmetry.space_group_name_H-M   'P 1'
#
loop_
_entity.id
_entity.type
_entity.pdbx_description
1 polymer ?
#
loop_
_entity_poly.entity_id
_entity_poly.type
_entity_poly.pdbx_seq_one_letter_code
_entity_poly.pdbx_strand_id
1 'polypeptide(L)' 'EQFKSECHFVNGTERVRYMQRYFYNREEYVRFDSDVGEFVDVSELGRRSAEYYNSQKEFLERRRTAVDWYCRHNYEVS' A
#
# COMPACT_ATOMS: atom_id res chain seq x y z
N GLU A 1 -7.03 2.14 15.68
CA GLU A 1 -6.74 2.09 14.25
C GLU A 1 -5.26 1.84 14.02
N GLN A 2 -4.93 0.94 13.10
CA GLN A 2 -3.55 0.58 12.79
C GLN A 2 -3.34 0.54 11.30
N PHE A 3 -2.09 0.72 10.89
CA PHE A 3 -1.77 0.40 9.50
C PHE A 3 -0.41 -0.28 9.43
N LYS A 4 -0.20 -1.04 8.37
CA LYS A 4 1.03 -1.77 8.15
C LYS A 4 1.52 -1.52 6.73
N SER A 5 2.82 -1.29 6.59
CA SER A 5 3.47 -1.20 5.29
C SER A 5 4.29 -2.46 5.08
N GLU A 6 4.11 -3.09 3.92
CA GLU A 6 4.77 -4.35 3.62
C GLU A 6 5.47 -4.26 2.28
N CYS A 7 6.68 -4.81 2.22
CA CYS A 7 7.41 -4.94 0.97
C CYS A 7 7.65 -6.42 0.73
N HIS A 8 7.25 -6.90 -0.42
CA HIS A 8 7.39 -8.30 -0.79
C HIS A 8 8.38 -8.42 -1.95
N PHE A 9 9.43 -9.20 -1.76
CA PHE A 9 10.52 -9.33 -2.72
C PHE A 9 10.57 -10.74 -3.27
N VAL A 10 10.74 -10.85 -4.59
CA VAL A 10 10.99 -12.13 -5.23
C VAL A 10 12.21 -11.91 -6.11
N ASN A 11 13.23 -12.78 -5.96
CA ASN A 11 14.50 -12.65 -6.67
C ASN A 11 15.15 -11.29 -6.39
N GLY A 12 15.37 -10.99 -5.10
CA GLY A 12 15.95 -9.71 -4.72
C GLY A 12 14.99 -8.57 -5.03
N THR A 13 15.46 -7.58 -5.79
CA THR A 13 14.63 -6.43 -6.17
C THR A 13 14.05 -6.56 -7.57
N GLU A 14 14.18 -7.72 -8.18
CA GLU A 14 13.68 -7.94 -9.53
C GLU A 14 12.17 -7.82 -9.59
N ARG A 15 11.51 -8.32 -8.55
CA ARG A 15 10.05 -8.25 -8.44
C ARG A 15 9.72 -7.75 -7.05
N VAL A 16 9.14 -6.56 -6.97
CA VAL A 16 8.82 -5.93 -5.67
C VAL A 16 7.36 -5.54 -5.67
N ARG A 17 6.69 -5.83 -4.57
CA ARG A 17 5.29 -5.46 -4.39
C ARG A 17 5.15 -4.72 -3.07
N TYR A 18 4.52 -3.57 -3.11
CA TYR A 18 4.29 -2.75 -1.93
C TYR A 18 2.83 -2.81 -1.55
N MET A 19 2.55 -3.02 -0.26
CA MET A 19 1.19 -3.01 0.26
C MET A 19 1.13 -2.14 1.49
N GLN A 20 0.06 -1.34 1.58
CA GLN A 20 -0.22 -0.54 2.76
C GLN A 20 -1.62 -0.91 3.20
N ARG A 21 -1.72 -1.46 4.40
CA ARG A 21 -2.96 -2.06 4.88
C ARG A 21 -3.44 -1.35 6.13
N TYR A 22 -4.73 -1.04 6.18
CA TYR A 22 -5.34 -0.31 7.28
C TYR A 22 -6.32 -1.21 8.02
N PHE A 23 -6.25 -1.17 9.35
CA PHE A 23 -7.03 -2.05 10.22
C PHE A 23 -7.83 -1.23 11.22
N TYR A 24 -9.04 -1.68 11.50
CA TYR A 24 -9.88 -1.13 12.55
C TYR A 24 -10.39 -2.32 13.37
N ASN A 25 -10.12 -2.32 14.67
CA ASN A 25 -10.48 -3.44 15.55
C ASN A 25 -9.96 -4.76 14.98
N ARG A 26 -8.69 -4.74 14.51
CA ARG A 26 -8.00 -5.92 13.98
C ARG A 26 -8.61 -6.44 12.69
N GLU A 27 -9.47 -5.67 12.07
CA GLU A 27 -10.07 -6.05 10.80
C GLU A 27 -9.55 -5.13 9.72
N GLU A 28 -8.95 -5.71 8.69
CA GLU A 28 -8.47 -4.91 7.56
C GLU A 28 -9.67 -4.38 6.78
N TYR A 29 -9.68 -3.07 6.51
CA TYR A 29 -10.83 -2.48 5.83
C TYR A 29 -10.46 -1.80 4.51
N VAL A 30 -9.22 -1.38 4.32
CA VAL A 30 -8.79 -0.77 3.07
C VAL A 30 -7.30 -1.02 2.91
N ARG A 31 -6.85 -1.16 1.66
CA ARG A 31 -5.43 -1.37 1.38
C ARG A 31 -5.04 -0.73 0.08
N PHE A 32 -3.77 -0.35 0.00
CA PHE A 32 -3.13 -0.01 -1.26
C PHE A 32 -2.26 -1.19 -1.66
N ASP A 33 -2.34 -1.57 -2.93
CA ASP A 33 -1.56 -2.68 -3.47
C ASP A 33 -0.90 -2.17 -4.73
N SER A 34 0.42 -2.18 -4.78
CA SER A 34 1.13 -1.64 -5.94
C SER A 34 0.84 -2.43 -7.22
N ASP A 35 0.46 -3.70 -7.08
CA ASP A 35 0.07 -4.49 -8.26
C ASP A 35 -1.25 -4.02 -8.84
N VAL A 36 -2.09 -3.38 -8.04
CA VAL A 36 -3.35 -2.81 -8.51
C VAL A 36 -3.19 -1.35 -8.90
N GLY A 37 -2.42 -0.61 -8.13
CA GLY A 37 -2.13 0.80 -8.42
C GLY A 37 -3.08 1.78 -7.77
N GLU A 38 -4.02 1.33 -6.95
CA GLU A 38 -4.94 2.21 -6.24
C GLU A 38 -5.45 1.51 -4.99
N PHE A 39 -6.13 2.28 -4.14
CA PHE A 39 -6.70 1.73 -2.92
C PHE A 39 -7.93 0.90 -3.23
N VAL A 40 -8.08 -0.20 -2.49
CA VAL A 40 -9.20 -1.13 -2.67
C VAL A 40 -9.85 -1.33 -1.31
N ASP A 41 -11.18 -1.33 -1.28
CA ASP A 41 -11.87 -1.66 -0.04
C ASP A 41 -11.82 -3.16 0.18
N VAL A 42 -11.42 -3.55 1.38
CA VAL A 42 -11.35 -4.96 1.77
C VAL A 42 -12.66 -5.36 2.43
N SER A 43 -13.28 -4.42 3.12
CA SER A 43 -14.58 -4.64 3.73
C SER A 43 -15.44 -3.42 3.47
N GLU A 44 -16.74 -3.55 3.78
CA GLU A 44 -17.69 -2.46 3.58
C GLU A 44 -17.22 -1.18 4.27
N LEU A 45 -16.59 -1.33 5.43
CA LEU A 45 -16.10 -0.18 6.17
C LEU A 45 -15.11 0.66 5.37
N GLY A 46 -14.35 0.02 4.47
CA GLY A 46 -13.30 0.70 3.75
C GLY A 46 -13.70 1.39 2.47
N ARG A 47 -14.97 1.26 2.05
CA ARG A 47 -15.36 1.78 0.76
C ARG A 47 -15.16 3.29 0.64
N ARG A 48 -15.61 4.03 1.64
CA ARG A 48 -15.46 5.49 1.63
C ARG A 48 -14.00 5.90 1.69
N SER A 49 -13.21 5.17 2.49
CA SER A 49 -11.79 5.47 2.61
C SER A 49 -11.07 5.25 1.28
N ALA A 50 -11.39 4.16 0.59
CA ALA A 50 -10.77 3.88 -0.70
C ALA A 50 -11.09 4.97 -1.71
N GLU A 51 -12.36 5.38 -1.77
CA GLU A 51 -12.77 6.44 -2.68
C GLU A 51 -12.06 7.75 -2.37
N TYR A 52 -11.98 8.08 -1.09
CA TYR A 52 -11.33 9.32 -0.67
C TYR A 52 -9.85 9.32 -1.02
N TYR A 53 -9.14 8.25 -0.65
CA TYR A 53 -7.71 8.17 -0.92
C TYR A 53 -7.42 8.18 -2.42
N ASN A 54 -8.22 7.49 -3.21
CA ASN A 54 -8.00 7.43 -4.65
C ASN A 54 -8.25 8.77 -5.32
N SER A 55 -9.01 9.65 -4.69
CA SER A 55 -9.26 10.98 -5.24
C SER A 55 -8.14 11.97 -4.95
N GLN A 56 -7.20 11.61 -4.07
CA GLN A 56 -6.09 12.46 -3.69
C GLN A 56 -4.88 12.13 -4.55
N LYS A 57 -4.72 12.86 -5.65
CA LYS A 57 -3.73 12.51 -6.67
C LYS A 57 -2.30 12.41 -6.14
N GLU A 58 -1.85 13.40 -5.39
CA GLU A 58 -0.48 13.40 -4.88
C GLU A 58 -0.27 12.26 -3.88
N PHE A 59 -1.27 12.04 -3.03
CA PHE A 59 -1.21 10.97 -2.03
C PHE A 59 -1.11 9.63 -2.74
N LEU A 60 -1.92 9.42 -3.76
CA LEU A 60 -1.94 8.17 -4.51
C LEU A 60 -0.62 7.94 -5.25
N GLU A 61 -0.10 9.02 -5.86
CA GLU A 61 1.14 8.91 -6.61
C GLU A 61 2.31 8.52 -5.71
N ARG A 62 2.36 9.05 -4.50
CA ARG A 62 3.41 8.67 -3.58
C ARG A 62 3.35 7.18 -3.23
N ARG A 63 2.13 6.64 -3.15
CA ARG A 63 1.99 5.20 -2.87
C ARG A 63 2.41 4.37 -4.06
N ARG A 64 2.10 4.87 -5.27
CA ARG A 64 2.46 4.13 -6.49
C ARG A 64 3.97 3.99 -6.66
N THR A 65 4.73 4.97 -6.19
CA THR A 65 6.18 4.95 -6.33
C THR A 65 6.89 4.39 -5.10
N ALA A 66 6.15 3.97 -4.08
CA ALA A 66 6.76 3.50 -2.83
C ALA A 66 7.62 2.26 -3.03
N VAL A 67 7.37 1.47 -4.07
CA VAL A 67 8.23 0.32 -4.37
C VAL A 67 9.68 0.77 -4.56
N ASP A 68 9.88 1.99 -5.04
CA ASP A 68 11.23 2.50 -5.30
C ASP A 68 11.81 3.21 -4.08
N TRP A 69 11.13 4.25 -3.57
CA TRP A 69 11.74 5.06 -2.51
C TRP A 69 11.63 4.40 -1.13
N TYR A 70 10.76 3.45 -0.95
CA TYR A 70 10.60 2.77 0.34
C TYR A 70 11.12 1.34 0.29
N CYS A 71 10.60 0.51 -0.62
CA CYS A 71 10.94 -0.92 -0.62
C CYS A 71 12.36 -1.17 -1.14
N ARG A 72 12.67 -0.69 -2.35
CA ARG A 72 14.01 -0.94 -2.91
C ARG A 72 15.09 -0.23 -2.12
N HIS A 73 14.80 0.99 -1.67
CA HIS A 73 15.75 1.73 -0.86
C HIS A 73 16.07 0.97 0.43
N ASN A 74 15.05 0.49 1.14
CA ASN A 74 15.27 -0.23 2.39
C ASN A 74 16.01 -1.54 2.17
N TYR A 75 15.75 -2.20 1.06
CA TYR A 75 16.45 -3.43 0.72
C TYR A 75 17.94 -3.18 0.56
N GLU A 76 18.30 -2.08 -0.09
CA GLU A 76 19.69 -1.76 -0.38
C GLU A 76 20.49 -1.37 0.86
N VAL A 77 19.85 -0.71 1.82
CA VAL A 77 20.55 -0.24 3.01
C VAL A 77 20.50 -1.24 4.16
N SER A 78 19.75 -2.32 4.06
CA SER A 78 19.75 -3.36 5.11
C SER A 78 20.76 -4.50 4.82
#